data_b45d3d16b232d3393c45a4682b034131
#
_entry.id   b45d3d16b232d3393c45a4682b034131
#
_cell.length_a   1.000
_cell.length_b   1.000
_cell.length_c   1.000
_cell.angle_alpha   90.00
_cell.angle_beta   90.00
_cell.angle_gamma   90.00
#
_symmetry.space_group_name_H-M   'P 1'
#
loop_
_entity.id
_entity.type
_entity.pdbx_description
1 polymer ?
#
loop_
_entity_poly.entity_id
_entity_poly.type
_entity_poly.pdbx_seq_one_letter_code
_entity_poly.pdbx_strand_id
1 'polypeptide(L)'
;MNLEIRLLAHDDDHTAAGALVQQAYFALPGYPRDDEYDVLLGDVGGRFNEAPVLVAIADGKLVGCLTYVPDQHSAHAEFDDGAAASFRYFAIAPSMQGKGIGEAMVQWCIDEATRAGRQRLRIHTLETMPAAQRLYLRLGFIRDPDGDEDWDGITGLAFVYHC
;
A
#
# COMPACT_ATOMS: atom_id res chain seq x y z
N MET A 1 2.64 -18.55 -13.48
CA MET A 1 1.91 -17.27 -13.37
C MET A 1 2.74 -16.19 -14.04
N ASN A 2 2.14 -15.49 -14.99
CA ASN A 2 2.79 -14.35 -15.63
C ASN A 2 2.41 -13.08 -14.85
N LEU A 3 3.35 -12.58 -14.06
CA LEU A 3 3.15 -11.43 -13.17
C LEU A 3 3.82 -10.19 -13.73
N GLU A 4 3.04 -9.12 -13.88
CA GLU A 4 3.52 -7.80 -14.26
C GLU A 4 3.26 -6.81 -13.14
N ILE A 5 4.29 -6.06 -12.74
CA ILE A 5 4.19 -4.96 -11.76
C ILE A 5 4.48 -3.68 -12.53
N ARG A 6 3.51 -2.76 -12.56
CA ARG A 6 3.64 -1.50 -13.29
C ARG A 6 2.77 -0.41 -12.69
N LEU A 7 3.01 0.81 -13.09
CA LEU A 7 2.12 1.92 -12.72
C LEU A 7 0.80 1.82 -13.49
N LEU A 8 -0.28 2.18 -12.81
CA LEU A 8 -1.61 2.31 -13.42
C LEU A 8 -1.56 3.41 -14.48
N ALA A 9 -2.11 3.13 -15.66
CA ALA A 9 -2.17 4.08 -16.77
C ALA A 9 -3.53 4.78 -16.80
N HIS A 10 -3.59 5.91 -17.51
CA HIS A 10 -4.82 6.70 -17.61
C HIS A 10 -5.99 5.91 -18.18
N ASP A 11 -5.73 5.04 -19.14
CA ASP A 11 -6.74 4.22 -19.83
C ASP A 11 -7.01 2.85 -19.19
N ASP A 12 -6.37 2.56 -18.05
CA ASP A 12 -6.69 1.36 -17.26
C ASP A 12 -8.06 1.53 -16.56
N ASP A 13 -8.62 0.43 -16.10
CA ASP A 13 -9.90 0.43 -15.38
C ASP A 13 -9.71 0.85 -13.92
N HIS A 14 -9.81 2.14 -13.64
CA HIS A 14 -9.64 2.71 -12.31
C HIS A 14 -10.74 2.25 -11.34
N THR A 15 -11.95 2.02 -11.84
CA THR A 15 -13.07 1.52 -11.03
C THR A 15 -12.80 0.09 -10.55
N ALA A 16 -12.28 -0.76 -11.43
CA ALA A 16 -11.90 -2.14 -11.05
C ALA A 16 -10.76 -2.15 -10.02
N ALA A 17 -9.78 -1.24 -10.17
CA ALA A 17 -8.71 -1.10 -9.19
C ALA A 17 -9.25 -0.69 -7.81
N GLY A 18 -10.18 0.26 -7.76
CA GLY A 18 -10.83 0.68 -6.53
C GLY A 18 -11.65 -0.43 -5.87
N ALA A 19 -12.41 -1.18 -6.68
CA ALA A 19 -13.19 -2.31 -6.18
C ALA A 19 -12.27 -3.38 -5.58
N LEU A 20 -11.13 -3.64 -6.17
CA LEU A 20 -10.14 -4.59 -5.64
C LEU A 20 -9.64 -4.15 -4.27
N VAL A 21 -9.29 -2.87 -4.11
CA VAL A 21 -8.84 -2.34 -2.82
C VAL A 21 -9.92 -2.50 -1.76
N GLN A 22 -11.16 -2.12 -2.07
CA GLN A 22 -12.29 -2.29 -1.15
C GLN A 22 -12.49 -3.75 -0.76
N GLN A 23 -12.54 -4.66 -1.72
CA GLN A 23 -12.74 -6.09 -1.45
C GLN A 23 -11.68 -6.65 -0.53
N ALA A 24 -10.41 -6.32 -0.75
CA ALA A 24 -9.32 -6.82 0.06
C ALA A 24 -9.41 -6.32 1.50
N TYR A 25 -9.74 -5.05 1.70
CA TYR A 25 -9.89 -4.48 3.05
C TYR A 25 -11.12 -5.05 3.75
N PHE A 26 -12.27 -5.13 3.06
CA PHE A 26 -13.51 -5.65 3.67
C PHE A 26 -13.40 -7.13 4.04
N ALA A 27 -12.53 -7.89 3.38
CA ALA A 27 -12.30 -9.29 3.69
C ALA A 27 -11.39 -9.51 4.91
N LEU A 28 -10.75 -8.46 5.44
CA LEU A 28 -9.90 -8.58 6.62
C LEU A 28 -10.74 -8.88 7.86
N PRO A 29 -10.39 -9.93 8.65
CA PRO A 29 -11.08 -10.17 9.90
C PRO A 29 -10.98 -8.96 10.84
N GLY A 30 -12.13 -8.49 11.34
CA GLY A 30 -12.17 -7.36 12.26
C GLY A 30 -11.95 -6.00 11.62
N TYR A 31 -11.99 -5.90 10.30
CA TYR A 31 -11.85 -4.61 9.63
C TYR A 31 -12.95 -3.65 10.09
N PRO A 32 -12.60 -2.49 10.67
CA PRO A 32 -13.59 -1.53 11.15
C PRO A 32 -14.15 -0.73 9.97
N ARG A 33 -15.40 -1.03 9.57
CA ARG A 33 -16.06 -0.34 8.48
C ARG A 33 -16.25 1.15 8.85
N ASP A 34 -15.96 2.02 7.90
CA ASP A 34 -16.06 3.47 8.04
C ASP A 34 -16.47 4.05 6.68
N ASP A 35 -17.64 4.68 6.62
CA ASP A 35 -18.25 5.12 5.35
C ASP A 35 -17.32 6.02 4.54
N GLU A 36 -16.67 6.99 5.19
CA GLU A 36 -15.76 7.93 4.49
C GLU A 36 -14.50 7.23 4.01
N TYR A 37 -13.88 6.44 4.88
CA TYR A 37 -12.63 5.74 4.53
C TYR A 37 -12.89 4.64 3.49
N ASP A 38 -14.00 3.93 3.61
CA ASP A 38 -14.36 2.88 2.65
C ASP A 38 -14.55 3.45 1.23
N VAL A 39 -15.15 4.63 1.12
CA VAL A 39 -15.29 5.34 -0.16
C VAL A 39 -13.92 5.76 -0.67
N LEU A 40 -13.06 6.30 0.19
CA LEU A 40 -11.70 6.70 -0.16
C LEU A 40 -10.90 5.51 -0.69
N LEU A 41 -11.01 4.34 -0.08
CA LEU A 41 -10.34 3.11 -0.55
C LEU A 41 -10.68 2.82 -2.00
N GLY A 42 -11.92 3.01 -2.39
CA GLY A 42 -12.40 2.76 -3.76
C GLY A 42 -12.06 3.86 -4.77
N ASP A 43 -11.64 5.04 -4.31
CA ASP A 43 -11.40 6.19 -5.18
C ASP A 43 -9.98 6.19 -5.77
N VAL A 44 -9.64 5.13 -6.48
CA VAL A 44 -8.36 5.04 -7.20
C VAL A 44 -8.27 6.10 -8.29
N GLY A 45 -9.37 6.39 -8.98
CA GLY A 45 -9.40 7.43 -10.01
C GLY A 45 -9.00 8.81 -9.48
N GLY A 46 -9.45 9.17 -8.26
CA GLY A 46 -9.06 10.40 -7.60
C GLY A 46 -7.59 10.40 -7.21
N ARG A 47 -7.12 9.31 -6.60
CA ARG A 47 -5.71 9.19 -6.20
C ARG A 47 -4.75 9.19 -7.39
N PHE A 48 -5.17 8.65 -8.52
CA PHE A 48 -4.36 8.60 -9.74
C PHE A 48 -3.82 9.98 -10.15
N ASN A 49 -4.60 11.03 -9.91
CA ASN A 49 -4.19 12.40 -10.23
C ASN A 49 -3.28 13.02 -9.17
N GLU A 50 -3.13 12.38 -8.02
CA GLU A 50 -2.42 12.93 -6.86
C GLU A 50 -1.11 12.20 -6.55
N ALA A 51 -0.99 10.93 -6.93
CA ALA A 51 0.18 10.11 -6.61
C ALA A 51 0.27 8.92 -7.57
N PRO A 52 1.47 8.33 -7.74
CA PRO A 52 1.61 7.12 -8.54
C PRO A 52 0.82 5.95 -7.93
N VAL A 53 0.03 5.27 -8.73
CA VAL A 53 -0.69 4.06 -8.32
C VAL A 53 0.00 2.86 -8.96
N LEU A 54 0.46 1.91 -8.13
CA LEU A 54 1.12 0.69 -8.59
C LEU A 54 0.10 -0.44 -8.65
N VAL A 55 0.14 -1.21 -9.72
CA VAL A 55 -0.73 -2.37 -9.89
C VAL A 55 0.04 -3.63 -10.19
N ALA A 56 -0.54 -4.76 -9.82
CA ALA A 56 -0.06 -6.09 -10.18
C ALA A 56 -1.07 -6.74 -11.12
N ILE A 57 -0.58 -7.23 -12.24
CA ILE A 57 -1.37 -7.92 -13.25
C ILE A 57 -0.85 -9.35 -13.32
N ALA A 58 -1.71 -10.33 -13.05
CA ALA A 58 -1.36 -11.75 -13.13
C ALA A 58 -2.21 -12.42 -14.21
N ASP A 59 -1.54 -12.98 -15.20
CA ASP A 59 -2.19 -13.63 -16.34
C ASP A 59 -3.28 -12.74 -16.97
N GLY A 60 -2.97 -11.45 -17.11
CA GLY A 60 -3.86 -10.45 -17.72
C GLY A 60 -4.95 -9.90 -16.80
N LYS A 61 -4.98 -10.30 -15.52
CA LYS A 61 -5.99 -9.84 -14.55
C LYS A 61 -5.36 -8.94 -13.48
N LEU A 62 -6.06 -7.88 -13.13
CA LEU A 62 -5.69 -6.99 -12.03
C LEU A 62 -5.85 -7.75 -10.70
N VAL A 63 -4.75 -7.90 -9.95
CA VAL A 63 -4.73 -8.69 -8.71
C VAL A 63 -4.12 -7.95 -7.53
N GLY A 64 -3.53 -6.78 -7.74
CA GLY A 64 -2.96 -5.99 -6.66
C GLY A 64 -2.96 -4.51 -6.98
N CYS A 65 -2.99 -3.67 -5.94
CA CYS A 65 -2.99 -2.23 -6.07
C CYS A 65 -2.40 -1.60 -4.80
N LEU A 66 -1.62 -0.55 -4.95
CA LEU A 66 -1.22 0.33 -3.87
C LEU A 66 -0.99 1.74 -4.41
N THR A 67 -0.97 2.72 -3.52
CA THR A 67 -0.61 4.10 -3.86
C THR A 67 0.77 4.39 -3.29
N TYR A 68 1.71 4.77 -4.17
CA TYR A 68 3.06 5.13 -3.76
C TYR A 68 3.10 6.61 -3.34
N VAL A 69 3.77 6.90 -2.25
CA VAL A 69 3.88 8.26 -1.67
C VAL A 69 5.34 8.67 -1.76
N PRO A 70 5.74 9.47 -2.78
CA PRO A 70 7.16 9.74 -3.06
C PRO A 70 7.85 10.59 -2.01
N ASP A 71 7.12 11.48 -1.32
CA ASP A 71 7.69 12.36 -0.30
C ASP A 71 6.60 12.93 0.62
N GLN A 72 7.03 13.75 1.60
CA GLN A 72 6.15 14.34 2.61
C GLN A 72 5.15 15.36 2.05
N HIS A 73 5.32 15.82 0.82
CA HIS A 73 4.43 16.81 0.18
C HIS A 73 3.29 16.18 -0.58
N SER A 74 3.27 14.86 -0.70
CA SER A 74 2.14 14.15 -1.31
C SER A 74 0.86 14.39 -0.51
N ALA A 75 -0.28 14.49 -1.21
CA ALA A 75 -1.59 14.59 -0.58
C ALA A 75 -1.91 13.38 0.31
N HIS A 76 -1.22 12.26 0.12
CA HIS A 76 -1.41 11.02 0.86
C HIS A 76 -0.33 10.75 1.91
N ALA A 77 0.58 11.69 2.16
CA ALA A 77 1.66 11.52 3.13
C ALA A 77 1.09 11.40 4.56
N GLU A 78 1.58 10.41 5.28
CA GLU A 78 1.25 10.17 6.69
C GLU A 78 2.40 10.51 7.63
N PHE A 79 3.60 10.71 7.08
CA PHE A 79 4.80 10.98 7.85
C PHE A 79 5.36 12.35 7.51
N ASP A 80 5.65 13.15 8.54
CA ASP A 80 6.37 14.41 8.39
C ASP A 80 7.87 14.12 8.43
N ASP A 81 8.38 13.57 7.33
CA ASP A 81 9.77 13.12 7.20
C ASP A 81 10.27 13.42 5.80
N GLY A 82 11.13 14.44 5.70
CA GLY A 82 11.67 14.90 4.42
C GLY A 82 12.60 13.91 3.71
N ALA A 83 13.00 12.83 4.37
CA ALA A 83 13.90 11.82 3.81
C ALA A 83 13.19 10.49 3.51
N ALA A 84 11.87 10.43 3.70
CA ALA A 84 11.11 9.20 3.55
C ALA A 84 10.14 9.23 2.39
N ALA A 85 10.02 8.09 1.71
CA ALA A 85 8.86 7.72 0.90
C ALA A 85 7.95 6.80 1.71
N SER A 86 6.79 6.48 1.17
CA SER A 86 5.80 5.61 1.79
C SER A 86 4.93 4.93 0.72
N PHE A 87 4.01 4.08 1.15
CA PHE A 87 2.89 3.62 0.32
C PHE A 87 1.67 3.40 1.20
N ARG A 88 0.48 3.45 0.59
CA ARG A 88 -0.81 3.32 1.26
C ARG A 88 -1.79 2.52 0.42
N TYR A 89 -2.89 2.15 1.03
CA TYR A 89 -4.01 1.48 0.35
C TYR A 89 -3.57 0.21 -0.38
N PHE A 90 -2.72 -0.55 0.28
CA PHE A 90 -2.10 -1.75 -0.28
C PHE A 90 -3.05 -2.93 -0.19
N ALA A 91 -3.36 -3.53 -1.33
CA ALA A 91 -4.33 -4.61 -1.42
C ALA A 91 -3.91 -5.65 -2.45
N ILE A 92 -4.08 -6.92 -2.09
CA ILE A 92 -3.97 -8.07 -3.00
C ILE A 92 -5.33 -8.75 -3.02
N ALA A 93 -5.81 -9.13 -4.21
CA ALA A 93 -7.06 -9.87 -4.34
C ALA A 93 -7.04 -11.07 -3.39
N PRO A 94 -8.10 -11.30 -2.59
CA PRO A 94 -8.10 -12.38 -1.59
C PRO A 94 -7.74 -13.76 -2.16
N SER A 95 -8.19 -14.07 -3.37
CA SER A 95 -7.88 -15.34 -4.05
C SER A 95 -6.43 -15.47 -4.49
N MET A 96 -5.66 -14.37 -4.48
CA MET A 96 -4.29 -14.33 -4.98
C MET A 96 -3.25 -14.09 -3.89
N GLN A 97 -3.67 -14.07 -2.64
CA GLN A 97 -2.76 -13.92 -1.51
C GLN A 97 -1.88 -15.18 -1.33
N GLY A 98 -0.71 -15.00 -0.75
CA GLY A 98 0.22 -16.12 -0.52
C GLY A 98 1.00 -16.58 -1.74
N LYS A 99 0.98 -15.82 -2.85
CA LYS A 99 1.65 -16.19 -4.11
C LYS A 99 2.86 -15.31 -4.44
N GLY A 100 3.31 -14.47 -3.50
CA GLY A 100 4.48 -13.60 -3.70
C GLY A 100 4.18 -12.27 -4.39
N ILE A 101 2.93 -11.97 -4.70
CA ILE A 101 2.55 -10.73 -5.40
C ILE A 101 2.82 -9.52 -4.52
N GLY A 102 2.41 -9.58 -3.25
CA GLY A 102 2.64 -8.49 -2.30
C GLY A 102 4.12 -8.21 -2.09
N GLU A 103 4.93 -9.25 -2.01
CA GLU A 103 6.39 -9.10 -1.91
C GLU A 103 6.96 -8.37 -3.12
N ALA A 104 6.53 -8.73 -4.33
CA ALA A 104 7.00 -8.07 -5.56
C ALA A 104 6.61 -6.59 -5.59
N MET A 105 5.39 -6.25 -5.14
CA MET A 105 4.93 -4.86 -5.10
C MET A 105 5.70 -4.03 -4.07
N VAL A 106 5.91 -4.56 -2.88
CA VAL A 106 6.69 -3.86 -1.84
C VAL A 106 8.15 -3.70 -2.27
N GLN A 107 8.72 -4.72 -2.92
CA GLN A 107 10.08 -4.62 -3.46
C GLN A 107 10.18 -3.50 -4.50
N TRP A 108 9.16 -3.34 -5.35
CA TRP A 108 9.12 -2.21 -6.27
C TRP A 108 9.21 -0.87 -5.52
N CYS A 109 8.48 -0.73 -4.42
CA CYS A 109 8.50 0.49 -3.61
C CYS A 109 9.89 0.73 -2.98
N ILE A 110 10.53 -0.32 -2.49
CA ILE A 110 11.89 -0.24 -1.94
C ILE A 110 12.86 0.23 -3.02
N ASP A 111 12.80 -0.38 -4.20
CA ASP A 111 13.69 -0.06 -5.31
C ASP A 111 13.48 1.38 -5.79
N GLU A 112 12.23 1.83 -5.88
CA GLU A 112 11.89 3.19 -6.29
C GLU A 112 12.36 4.23 -5.26
N ALA A 113 12.16 3.98 -3.97
CA ALA A 113 12.63 4.86 -2.91
C ALA A 113 14.17 4.98 -2.94
N THR A 114 14.86 3.86 -3.12
CA THR A 114 16.32 3.81 -3.21
C THR A 114 16.81 4.58 -4.44
N ARG A 115 16.19 4.35 -5.60
CA ARG A 115 16.51 5.03 -6.85
C ARG A 115 16.34 6.55 -6.74
N ALA A 116 15.30 7.00 -6.04
CA ALA A 116 15.00 8.41 -5.84
C ALA A 116 15.85 9.07 -4.74
N GLY A 117 16.76 8.31 -4.11
CA GLY A 117 17.63 8.84 -3.06
C GLY A 117 16.94 9.03 -1.72
N ARG A 118 15.78 8.40 -1.48
CA ARG A 118 15.14 8.41 -0.17
C ARG A 118 15.99 7.62 0.82
N GLN A 119 16.08 8.08 2.06
CA GLN A 119 16.86 7.39 3.09
C GLN A 119 16.07 6.26 3.73
N ARG A 120 14.74 6.33 3.67
CA ARG A 120 13.85 5.33 4.27
C ARG A 120 12.52 5.26 3.58
N LEU A 121 11.88 4.11 3.75
CA LEU A 121 10.50 3.87 3.36
C LEU A 121 9.74 3.62 4.66
N ARG A 122 8.78 4.48 5.00
CA ARG A 122 8.00 4.42 6.23
C ARG A 122 6.55 4.13 5.90
N ILE A 123 5.95 3.20 6.64
CA ILE A 123 4.59 2.76 6.36
C ILE A 123 3.81 2.56 7.67
N HIS A 124 2.48 2.63 7.57
CA HIS A 124 1.58 2.16 8.61
C HIS A 124 0.84 0.92 8.13
N THR A 125 0.53 0.02 9.05
CA THR A 125 -0.39 -1.10 8.84
C THR A 125 -1.30 -1.23 10.04
N LEU A 126 -2.48 -1.82 9.86
CA LEU A 126 -3.41 -2.01 10.96
C LEU A 126 -3.00 -3.22 11.81
N GLU A 127 -3.33 -3.17 13.11
CA GLU A 127 -3.14 -4.32 14.00
C GLU A 127 -3.84 -5.58 13.49
N THR A 128 -4.93 -5.40 12.74
CA THR A 128 -5.75 -6.48 12.18
C THR A 128 -5.16 -7.07 10.89
N MET A 129 -3.95 -6.68 10.50
CA MET A 129 -3.28 -7.14 9.28
C MET A 129 -2.00 -7.94 9.59
N PRO A 130 -2.08 -9.10 10.27
CA PRO A 130 -0.87 -9.84 10.65
C PRO A 130 -0.06 -10.35 9.46
N ALA A 131 -0.72 -10.68 8.35
CA ALA A 131 -0.02 -11.14 7.15
C ALA A 131 0.85 -10.04 6.54
N ALA A 132 0.36 -8.79 6.51
CA ALA A 132 1.13 -7.64 6.06
C ALA A 132 2.34 -7.38 6.98
N GLN A 133 2.14 -7.46 8.29
CA GLN A 133 3.22 -7.28 9.26
C GLN A 133 4.33 -8.30 9.05
N ARG A 134 3.98 -9.58 8.84
CA ARG A 134 4.96 -10.64 8.56
C ARG A 134 5.71 -10.38 7.25
N LEU A 135 5.01 -9.92 6.23
CA LEU A 135 5.61 -9.57 4.94
C LEU A 135 6.68 -8.48 5.12
N TYR A 136 6.35 -7.41 5.84
CA TYR A 136 7.29 -6.31 6.05
C TYR A 136 8.53 -6.75 6.82
N LEU A 137 8.35 -7.50 7.90
CA LEU A 137 9.48 -8.03 8.68
C LEU A 137 10.37 -8.93 7.81
N ARG A 138 9.78 -9.77 6.98
CA ARG A 138 10.53 -10.66 6.09
C ARG A 138 11.36 -9.89 5.05
N LEU A 139 10.86 -8.73 4.61
CA LEU A 139 11.55 -7.89 3.63
C LEU A 139 12.60 -6.96 4.25
N GLY A 140 12.73 -6.95 5.56
CA GLY A 140 13.75 -6.16 6.24
C GLY A 140 13.24 -4.87 6.88
N PHE A 141 11.94 -4.63 6.88
CA PHE A 141 11.35 -3.55 7.67
C PHE A 141 11.50 -3.87 9.16
N ILE A 142 11.65 -2.84 9.97
CA ILE A 142 11.64 -2.96 11.43
C ILE A 142 10.49 -2.15 12.01
N ARG A 143 10.02 -2.57 13.18
CA ARG A 143 9.01 -1.81 13.92
C ARG A 143 9.56 -0.46 14.34
N ASP A 144 8.73 0.56 14.23
CA ASP A 144 9.04 1.93 14.65
C ASP A 144 7.90 2.44 15.56
N PRO A 145 7.87 2.01 16.83
CA PRO A 145 6.75 2.33 17.73
C PRO A 145 6.49 3.82 17.89
N ASP A 146 7.52 4.65 17.78
CA ASP A 146 7.38 6.11 17.89
C ASP A 146 6.55 6.70 16.74
N GLY A 147 6.44 5.99 15.62
CA GLY A 147 5.64 6.38 14.47
C GLY A 147 4.21 5.84 14.49
N ASP A 148 3.85 5.06 15.52
CA ASP A 148 2.48 4.53 15.61
C ASP A 148 1.48 5.67 15.76
N GLU A 149 0.28 5.48 15.17
CA GLU A 149 -0.80 6.44 15.19
C GLU A 149 -2.05 5.80 15.79
N ASP A 150 -2.82 6.59 16.52
CA ASP A 150 -4.15 6.19 16.97
C ASP A 150 -5.19 6.93 16.12
N TRP A 151 -5.91 6.16 15.32
CA TRP A 151 -6.97 6.69 14.46
C TRP A 151 -8.33 6.33 15.06
N ASP A 152 -8.71 7.07 16.12
CA ASP A 152 -10.00 6.92 16.78
C ASP A 152 -10.24 5.49 17.31
N GLY A 153 -9.25 4.99 18.05
CA GLY A 153 -9.29 3.65 18.65
C GLY A 153 -8.73 2.54 17.77
N ILE A 154 -8.32 2.87 16.55
CA ILE A 154 -7.68 1.94 15.64
C ILE A 154 -6.20 2.29 15.59
N THR A 155 -5.33 1.33 15.92
CA THR A 155 -3.89 1.58 15.94
C THR A 155 -3.27 1.29 14.57
N GLY A 156 -2.61 2.30 14.01
CA GLY A 156 -1.70 2.16 12.89
C GLY A 156 -0.31 1.85 13.41
N LEU A 157 0.21 0.67 13.11
CA LEU A 157 1.54 0.24 13.49
C LEU A 157 2.55 0.71 12.44
N ALA A 158 3.57 1.45 12.87
CA ALA A 158 4.60 1.96 11.97
C ALA A 158 5.75 0.98 11.79
N PHE A 159 6.21 0.88 10.56
CA PHE A 159 7.38 0.12 10.16
C PHE A 159 8.27 0.99 9.29
N VAL A 160 9.57 0.75 9.34
CA VAL A 160 10.55 1.49 8.54
C VAL A 160 11.54 0.54 7.88
N TYR A 161 11.84 0.84 6.61
CA TYR A 161 12.93 0.20 5.86
C TYR A 161 14.00 1.27 5.61
N HIS A 162 15.25 0.99 5.95
CA HIS A 162 16.38 1.88 5.69
C HIS A 162 16.98 1.55 4.31
N CYS A 163 16.86 2.47 3.40
CA CYS A 163 17.39 2.33 2.04
C CYS A 163 18.91 2.44 1.99
#